data_13528dc4f357670a184922d2a4faac59
#
_entry.id   13528dc4f357670a184922d2a4faac59
#
_cell.length_a   1.000
_cell.length_b   1.000
_cell.length_c   1.000
_cell.angle_alpha   90.00
_cell.angle_beta   90.00
_cell.angle_gamma   90.00
#
_symmetry.space_group_name_H-M   'P 1'
#
loop_
_entity.id
_entity.type
_entity.pdbx_description
1 polymer ?
#
loop_
_entity_poly.entity_id
_entity_poly.type
_entity_poly.pdbx_seq_one_letter_code
_entity_poly.pdbx_strand_id
1 'polypeptide(L)'
;MKHNTNTARSVLAALLIVAAAAAWAKPNIVFILTDDLGYGDVGWAWQERRKAGEARILTPNLDRLAREGTILSSHYCAAPVCAPSRASMLTGRLQRRQGGCSVSDNMFDHPITEPETLGSVMKRGGYRTMAIGKWGVGGGGESGAPLTAHPLDKGFDSYYGFLDHLAGHTYYHYDGYMRGAYMGVWEGREKANETAVGRYSTDLFIARAKRDIEASVREHPGEPFFLYLAVNTIHGSGRNDGTLANAHPLHVPGRPYPSEGVSWPLDPEPLGARNTWIDPRYRDLSNENMQRYATAISRLDDAIGDLMRHLEKLGIADNTIVVFTSDNGPADEYGADTRFFGSAGPFDGLKRDVYEGGMRVPTFVWGLRRGADAPAEDASPSISTDWMATFADIAGVPKPPQCDGVSLLPRWKGRADAEPSRVESAYRGYASDQPDFVEFSGRKRGLVRGEQEMRREGNIVTLRAGGADAPWRRYDVVADPHQDRDLNEAQAESR
;
A
#
# COMPACT_ATOMS: atom_id res chain seq x y z
N MET A 1 22.74 -45.93 43.77
CA MET A 1 22.99 -45.02 42.64
C MET A 1 22.09 -45.33 41.45
N LYS A 2 20.77 -45.25 41.52
CA LYS A 2 19.83 -45.49 40.39
C LYS A 2 18.65 -44.50 40.32
N HIS A 3 18.75 -43.31 40.92
CA HIS A 3 17.62 -42.37 40.97
C HIS A 3 17.81 -41.06 40.19
N ASN A 4 18.90 -40.84 39.44
CA ASN A 4 19.16 -39.55 38.79
C ASN A 4 19.00 -39.50 37.25
N THR A 5 18.68 -40.63 36.60
CA THR A 5 18.56 -40.67 35.11
C THR A 5 17.17 -40.31 34.59
N ASN A 6 16.12 -40.48 35.43
CA ASN A 6 14.74 -40.20 34.97
C ASN A 6 14.40 -38.71 35.03
N THR A 7 14.94 -37.98 36.04
CA THR A 7 14.72 -36.52 36.17
C THR A 7 15.40 -35.75 35.05
N ALA A 8 16.60 -36.14 34.63
CA ALA A 8 17.34 -35.52 33.54
C ALA A 8 16.63 -35.74 32.16
N ARG A 9 16.08 -36.94 31.96
CA ARG A 9 15.30 -37.27 30.76
C ARG A 9 13.97 -36.51 30.70
N SER A 10 13.29 -36.33 31.82
CA SER A 10 12.03 -35.56 31.90
C SER A 10 12.26 -34.06 31.71
N VAL A 11 13.36 -33.49 32.21
CA VAL A 11 13.72 -32.08 31.99
C VAL A 11 14.16 -31.85 30.53
N LEU A 12 14.91 -32.81 29.95
CA LEU A 12 15.31 -32.68 28.56
C LEU A 12 14.12 -32.84 27.59
N ALA A 13 13.18 -33.74 27.90
CA ALA A 13 11.93 -33.88 27.15
C ALA A 13 11.02 -32.65 27.30
N ALA A 14 10.94 -32.04 28.49
CA ALA A 14 10.20 -30.80 28.72
C ALA A 14 10.86 -29.60 27.99
N LEU A 15 12.20 -29.51 27.98
CA LEU A 15 12.95 -28.52 27.21
C LEU A 15 12.82 -28.71 25.70
N LEU A 16 12.79 -29.96 25.21
CA LEU A 16 12.54 -30.28 23.81
C LEU A 16 11.09 -30.01 23.38
N ILE A 17 10.11 -30.21 24.27
CA ILE A 17 8.71 -29.87 24.02
C ILE A 17 8.53 -28.36 24.04
N VAL A 18 9.18 -27.62 24.93
CA VAL A 18 9.17 -26.16 24.96
C VAL A 18 9.93 -25.59 23.76
N ALA A 19 11.05 -26.19 23.35
CA ALA A 19 11.76 -25.80 22.13
C ALA A 19 11.01 -26.18 20.84
N ALA A 20 10.27 -27.30 20.84
CA ALA A 20 9.39 -27.66 19.70
C ALA A 20 8.10 -26.82 19.66
N ALA A 21 7.60 -26.34 20.80
CA ALA A 21 6.48 -25.41 20.87
C ALA A 21 6.89 -23.95 20.56
N ALA A 22 8.18 -23.61 20.72
CA ALA A 22 8.77 -22.36 20.22
C ALA A 22 8.98 -22.34 18.70
N ALA A 23 8.87 -23.51 18.05
CA ALA A 23 8.84 -23.61 16.59
C ALA A 23 7.45 -23.24 16.08
N TRP A 24 7.28 -21.94 15.68
CA TRP A 24 6.16 -21.48 14.86
C TRP A 24 4.90 -21.01 15.58
N ALA A 25 5.02 -20.12 16.55
CA ALA A 25 3.93 -19.19 16.80
C ALA A 25 3.68 -18.42 15.48
N LYS A 26 2.44 -18.43 14.99
CA LYS A 26 2.08 -17.67 13.78
C LYS A 26 2.50 -16.21 13.98
N PRO A 27 3.21 -15.59 13.02
CA PRO A 27 3.65 -14.21 13.18
C PRO A 27 2.46 -13.25 13.14
N ASN A 28 2.55 -12.15 13.86
CA ASN A 28 1.69 -11.00 13.61
C ASN A 28 1.98 -10.45 12.22
N ILE A 29 0.99 -9.84 11.60
CA ILE A 29 1.15 -9.21 10.28
C ILE A 29 0.64 -7.78 10.35
N VAL A 30 1.49 -6.83 9.97
CA VAL A 30 1.13 -5.43 9.73
C VAL A 30 1.27 -5.16 8.24
N PHE A 31 0.15 -4.96 7.55
CA PHE A 31 0.11 -4.65 6.13
C PHE A 31 -0.14 -3.15 5.95
N ILE A 32 0.91 -2.41 5.58
CA ILE A 32 0.88 -0.96 5.38
C ILE A 32 0.69 -0.67 3.90
N LEU A 33 -0.44 -0.03 3.56
CA LEU A 33 -0.77 0.38 2.21
C LEU A 33 -0.81 1.91 2.15
N THR A 34 0.02 2.49 1.30
CA THR A 34 -0.01 3.92 0.98
C THR A 34 -0.90 4.20 -0.23
N ASP A 35 -1.22 5.46 -0.46
CA ASP A 35 -2.11 5.93 -1.52
C ASP A 35 -1.31 6.86 -2.46
N ASP A 36 -1.21 6.51 -3.74
CA ASP A 36 -0.49 7.26 -4.77
C ASP A 36 1.04 7.42 -4.53
N LEU A 37 1.65 6.63 -3.66
CA LEU A 37 3.09 6.70 -3.45
C LEU A 37 3.84 6.01 -4.59
N GLY A 38 4.65 6.77 -5.31
CA GLY A 38 5.40 6.27 -6.45
C GLY A 38 6.60 5.41 -6.07
N TYR A 39 7.02 4.55 -7.00
CA TYR A 39 8.24 3.76 -6.85
C TYR A 39 9.47 4.64 -6.57
N GLY A 40 9.49 5.82 -7.18
CA GLY A 40 10.58 6.78 -7.05
C GLY A 40 10.53 7.66 -5.80
N ASP A 41 9.50 7.62 -4.99
CA ASP A 41 9.33 8.53 -3.85
C ASP A 41 10.10 8.10 -2.59
N VAL A 42 10.70 6.92 -2.59
CA VAL A 42 11.44 6.38 -1.44
C VAL A 42 12.94 6.24 -1.73
N GLY A 43 13.77 6.36 -0.67
CA GLY A 43 15.22 6.39 -0.77
C GLY A 43 15.81 5.15 -1.44
N TRP A 44 15.54 3.98 -0.85
CA TRP A 44 16.09 2.70 -1.28
C TRP A 44 15.73 2.32 -2.72
N ALA A 45 14.57 2.74 -3.22
CA ALA A 45 14.15 2.40 -4.58
C ALA A 45 14.73 3.36 -5.63
N TRP A 46 14.76 4.69 -5.34
CA TRP A 46 15.17 5.67 -6.34
C TRP A 46 15.88 6.91 -5.80
N GLN A 47 15.41 7.54 -4.71
CA GLN A 47 15.93 8.85 -4.28
C GLN A 47 17.41 8.84 -3.98
N GLU A 48 17.98 7.74 -3.48
CA GLU A 48 19.42 7.60 -3.25
C GLU A 48 20.25 7.52 -4.55
N ARG A 49 19.60 7.14 -5.66
CA ARG A 49 20.23 7.02 -6.99
C ARG A 49 20.23 8.33 -7.79
N ARG A 50 19.51 9.35 -7.31
CA ARG A 50 19.47 10.66 -7.97
C ARG A 50 20.84 11.31 -7.94
N LYS A 51 21.14 12.13 -8.97
CA LYS A 51 22.44 12.78 -9.13
C LYS A 51 22.71 13.77 -8.00
N ALA A 52 23.96 14.02 -7.73
CA ALA A 52 24.37 15.05 -6.78
C ALA A 52 23.81 16.43 -7.21
N GLY A 53 23.20 17.16 -6.28
CA GLY A 53 22.55 18.46 -6.52
C GLY A 53 21.09 18.39 -6.95
N GLU A 54 20.54 17.21 -7.28
CA GLU A 54 19.10 17.05 -7.46
C GLU A 54 18.38 16.98 -6.11
N ALA A 55 17.19 17.57 -6.04
CA ALA A 55 16.32 17.48 -4.86
C ALA A 55 15.97 16.01 -4.57
N ARG A 56 15.94 15.64 -3.29
CA ARG A 56 15.65 14.27 -2.84
C ARG A 56 14.64 14.28 -1.72
N ILE A 57 13.78 13.28 -1.71
CA ILE A 57 12.92 12.94 -0.57
C ILE A 57 13.73 12.02 0.34
N LEU A 58 13.63 12.22 1.65
CA LEU A 58 14.37 11.44 2.64
C LEU A 58 13.40 10.54 3.42
N THR A 59 13.66 9.23 3.35
CA THR A 59 12.84 8.18 4.00
C THR A 59 13.70 7.20 4.81
N PRO A 60 14.48 7.68 5.80
CA PRO A 60 15.49 6.87 6.47
C PRO A 60 14.94 5.66 7.22
N ASN A 61 13.71 5.74 7.77
CA ASN A 61 13.08 4.63 8.47
C ASN A 61 12.64 3.54 7.48
N LEU A 62 11.98 3.92 6.38
CA LEU A 62 11.58 2.99 5.32
C LEU A 62 12.80 2.38 4.64
N ASP A 63 13.85 3.17 4.40
CA ASP A 63 15.10 2.70 3.79
C ASP A 63 15.80 1.66 4.67
N ARG A 64 15.82 1.88 5.99
CA ARG A 64 16.34 0.89 6.94
C ARG A 64 15.52 -0.40 6.92
N LEU A 65 14.19 -0.30 7.00
CA LEU A 65 13.31 -1.47 7.00
C LEU A 65 13.42 -2.28 5.71
N ALA A 66 13.50 -1.60 4.56
CA ALA A 66 13.69 -2.26 3.27
C ALA A 66 15.00 -3.04 3.22
N ARG A 67 16.11 -2.46 3.70
CA ARG A 67 17.43 -3.15 3.74
C ARG A 67 17.50 -4.28 4.75
N GLU A 68 16.80 -4.18 5.88
CA GLU A 68 16.69 -5.24 6.87
C GLU A 68 15.75 -6.36 6.41
N GLY A 69 14.82 -6.06 5.49
CA GLY A 69 13.81 -6.95 4.96
C GLY A 69 14.17 -7.56 3.60
N THR A 70 13.15 -7.98 2.88
CA THR A 70 13.21 -8.43 1.49
C THR A 70 12.55 -7.38 0.61
N ILE A 71 13.30 -6.78 -0.31
CA ILE A 71 12.80 -5.83 -1.30
C ILE A 71 12.17 -6.62 -2.45
N LEU A 72 10.94 -6.27 -2.83
CA LEU A 72 10.27 -6.81 -4.01
C LEU A 72 10.40 -5.78 -5.15
N SER A 73 11.54 -5.80 -5.86
CA SER A 73 11.88 -4.75 -6.83
C SER A 73 11.05 -4.79 -8.13
N SER A 74 10.30 -5.86 -8.34
CA SER A 74 9.35 -6.03 -9.45
C SER A 74 7.93 -6.33 -8.96
N HIS A 75 7.48 -5.63 -7.91
CA HIS A 75 6.10 -5.76 -7.41
C HIS A 75 5.17 -4.76 -8.11
N TYR A 76 4.00 -5.24 -8.51
CA TYR A 76 2.99 -4.48 -9.22
C TYR A 76 1.73 -4.30 -8.39
N CYS A 77 1.13 -3.12 -8.43
CA CYS A 77 -0.26 -2.96 -8.05
C CYS A 77 -1.16 -3.76 -9.02
N ALA A 78 -2.36 -4.12 -8.59
CA ALA A 78 -3.25 -4.91 -9.44
C ALA A 78 -4.01 -4.06 -10.47
N ALA A 79 -4.07 -2.76 -10.26
CA ALA A 79 -4.61 -1.78 -11.19
C ALA A 79 -3.91 -0.43 -11.01
N PRO A 80 -3.78 0.41 -12.05
CA PRO A 80 -3.09 1.70 -11.94
C PRO A 80 -3.96 2.79 -11.29
N VAL A 81 -4.93 2.41 -10.45
CA VAL A 81 -5.81 3.34 -9.74
C VAL A 81 -6.36 2.71 -8.47
N CYS A 82 -6.57 3.52 -7.42
CA CYS A 82 -6.77 3.11 -6.03
C CYS A 82 -7.83 2.02 -5.83
N ALA A 83 -9.10 2.27 -6.14
CA ALA A 83 -10.15 1.35 -5.70
C ALA A 83 -10.13 0.01 -6.43
N PRO A 84 -9.91 -0.12 -7.79
CA PRO A 84 -9.69 -1.43 -8.42
C PRO A 84 -8.48 -2.17 -7.87
N SER A 85 -7.40 -1.45 -7.59
CA SER A 85 -6.20 -2.05 -7.01
C SER A 85 -6.48 -2.60 -5.61
N ARG A 86 -7.11 -1.80 -4.73
CA ARG A 86 -7.50 -2.21 -3.38
C ARG A 86 -8.49 -3.38 -3.40
N ALA A 87 -9.48 -3.35 -4.29
CA ALA A 87 -10.43 -4.45 -4.46
C ALA A 87 -9.72 -5.75 -4.87
N SER A 88 -8.83 -5.69 -5.86
CA SER A 88 -8.05 -6.85 -6.31
C SER A 88 -7.15 -7.41 -5.22
N MET A 89 -6.46 -6.54 -4.49
CA MET A 89 -5.61 -6.93 -3.37
C MET A 89 -6.41 -7.58 -2.24
N LEU A 90 -7.53 -6.98 -1.84
CA LEU A 90 -8.36 -7.50 -0.75
C LEU A 90 -9.04 -8.83 -1.09
N THR A 91 -9.35 -9.09 -2.35
CA THR A 91 -10.07 -10.29 -2.81
C THR A 91 -9.17 -11.34 -3.43
N GLY A 92 -7.91 -11.01 -3.73
CA GLY A 92 -6.97 -11.88 -4.43
C GLY A 92 -7.35 -12.14 -5.89
N ARG A 93 -8.30 -11.38 -6.46
CA ARG A 93 -8.78 -11.54 -7.84
C ARG A 93 -8.22 -10.46 -8.74
N LEU A 94 -7.78 -10.88 -9.92
CA LEU A 94 -7.40 -9.95 -10.96
C LEU A 94 -8.57 -9.03 -11.29
N GLN A 95 -8.26 -7.77 -11.52
CA GLN A 95 -9.22 -6.69 -11.74
C GLN A 95 -10.32 -7.04 -12.76
N ARG A 96 -9.98 -7.66 -13.88
CA ARG A 96 -10.94 -8.06 -14.93
C ARG A 96 -11.92 -9.16 -14.51
N ARG A 97 -11.61 -9.88 -13.43
CA ARG A 97 -12.42 -10.99 -12.93
C ARG A 97 -13.27 -10.60 -11.73
N GLN A 98 -13.20 -9.36 -11.31
CA GLN A 98 -13.99 -8.85 -10.20
C GLN A 98 -15.41 -8.52 -10.62
N GLY A 99 -16.37 -8.81 -9.75
CA GLY A 99 -17.78 -8.59 -10.00
C GLY A 99 -18.23 -7.15 -9.81
N GLY A 100 -17.57 -6.38 -8.94
CA GLY A 100 -17.98 -5.03 -8.57
C GLY A 100 -17.01 -3.98 -9.09
N CYS A 101 -15.97 -3.80 -8.36
CA CYS A 101 -14.89 -2.85 -8.56
C CYS A 101 -14.01 -3.24 -9.75
N SER A 102 -14.42 -2.90 -10.98
CA SER A 102 -13.70 -3.35 -12.17
C SER A 102 -12.62 -2.36 -12.66
N VAL A 103 -12.57 -2.05 -13.91
CA VAL A 103 -11.42 -1.42 -14.59
C VAL A 103 -11.44 0.11 -14.67
N SER A 104 -12.37 0.80 -14.02
CA SER A 104 -12.48 2.27 -14.09
C SER A 104 -12.41 2.97 -12.74
N ASP A 105 -12.17 4.27 -12.74
CA ASP A 105 -12.17 5.11 -11.53
C ASP A 105 -13.53 5.24 -10.86
N ASN A 106 -14.61 4.99 -11.61
CA ASN A 106 -15.98 5.23 -11.13
C ASN A 106 -16.48 4.12 -10.22
N MET A 107 -15.98 4.09 -9.00
CA MET A 107 -16.09 2.98 -8.08
C MET A 107 -16.86 3.26 -6.83
N PHE A 108 -17.34 4.48 -6.71
CA PHE A 108 -18.08 4.92 -5.53
C PHE A 108 -19.35 4.08 -5.32
N ASP A 109 -19.90 3.55 -6.42
CA ASP A 109 -21.12 2.77 -6.44
C ASP A 109 -20.89 1.26 -6.62
N HIS A 110 -19.63 0.83 -6.72
CA HIS A 110 -19.26 -0.55 -7.02
C HIS A 110 -18.52 -1.21 -5.87
N PRO A 111 -19.23 -1.75 -4.87
CA PRO A 111 -18.61 -2.46 -3.74
C PRO A 111 -17.97 -3.78 -4.21
N ILE A 112 -16.98 -4.26 -3.44
CA ILE A 112 -16.50 -5.62 -3.63
C ILE A 112 -17.62 -6.62 -3.32
N THR A 113 -17.87 -7.52 -4.25
CA THR A 113 -18.94 -8.53 -4.17
C THR A 113 -18.44 -9.89 -3.67
N GLU A 114 -17.13 -10.12 -3.73
CA GLU A 114 -16.51 -11.37 -3.31
C GLU A 114 -16.79 -11.66 -1.83
N PRO A 115 -17.17 -12.91 -1.54
CA PRO A 115 -17.49 -13.31 -0.17
C PRO A 115 -16.26 -13.39 0.73
N GLU A 116 -15.09 -13.71 0.17
CA GLU A 116 -13.85 -13.84 0.90
C GLU A 116 -12.88 -12.68 0.57
N THR A 117 -12.25 -12.17 1.61
CA THR A 117 -11.24 -11.10 1.55
C THR A 117 -10.02 -11.47 2.40
N LEU A 118 -8.97 -10.67 2.35
CA LEU A 118 -7.82 -10.82 3.25
C LEU A 118 -8.27 -10.93 4.71
N GLY A 119 -9.23 -10.11 5.15
CA GLY A 119 -9.78 -10.17 6.52
C GLY A 119 -10.38 -11.54 6.84
N SER A 120 -11.26 -12.07 5.99
CA SER A 120 -11.91 -13.35 6.22
C SER A 120 -10.95 -14.54 6.19
N VAL A 121 -9.95 -14.51 5.30
CA VAL A 121 -8.92 -15.54 5.20
C VAL A 121 -8.04 -15.54 6.45
N MET A 122 -7.58 -14.37 6.90
CA MET A 122 -6.79 -14.26 8.12
C MET A 122 -7.56 -14.66 9.36
N LYS A 123 -8.85 -14.26 9.46
CA LYS A 123 -9.75 -14.70 10.53
C LYS A 123 -9.91 -16.23 10.57
N ARG A 124 -10.10 -16.87 9.40
CA ARG A 124 -10.13 -18.33 9.28
C ARG A 124 -8.80 -18.97 9.72
N GLY A 125 -7.69 -18.25 9.51
CA GLY A 125 -6.36 -18.62 9.99
C GLY A 125 -6.14 -18.45 11.49
N GLY A 126 -7.14 -17.99 12.25
CA GLY A 126 -7.05 -17.76 13.70
C GLY A 126 -6.39 -16.45 14.10
N TYR A 127 -6.37 -15.46 13.19
CA TYR A 127 -5.88 -14.11 13.47
C TYR A 127 -7.02 -13.21 13.98
N ARG A 128 -6.70 -12.33 14.92
CA ARG A 128 -7.51 -11.14 15.17
C ARG A 128 -7.29 -10.15 14.02
N THR A 129 -8.36 -9.68 13.41
CA THR A 129 -8.29 -8.91 12.18
C THR A 129 -8.74 -7.47 12.40
N MET A 130 -7.87 -6.53 12.10
CA MET A 130 -8.07 -5.10 12.30
C MET A 130 -7.89 -4.37 10.96
N ALA A 131 -8.78 -3.44 10.63
CA ALA A 131 -8.61 -2.55 9.50
C ALA A 131 -8.65 -1.09 9.97
N ILE A 132 -7.63 -0.32 9.56
CA ILE A 132 -7.49 1.10 9.92
C ILE A 132 -7.19 1.90 8.65
N GLY A 133 -7.88 3.03 8.49
CA GLY A 133 -7.64 3.97 7.42
C GLY A 133 -8.65 3.92 6.27
N LYS A 134 -8.18 4.14 5.03
CA LYS A 134 -9.01 4.22 3.84
C LYS A 134 -9.47 2.83 3.41
N TRP A 135 -10.80 2.58 3.47
CA TRP A 135 -11.42 1.37 2.91
C TRP A 135 -11.70 1.54 1.42
N GLY A 136 -12.61 2.42 1.04
CA GLY A 136 -12.82 2.91 -0.31
C GLY A 136 -13.37 1.92 -1.34
N VAL A 137 -13.81 0.73 -0.91
CA VAL A 137 -14.34 -0.35 -1.77
C VAL A 137 -15.66 -0.93 -1.26
N GLY A 138 -16.33 -0.16 -0.42
CA GLY A 138 -17.55 -0.60 0.26
C GLY A 138 -18.86 -0.30 -0.46
N GLY A 139 -18.84 0.50 -1.51
CA GLY A 139 -20.02 1.20 -2.02
C GLY A 139 -20.32 2.44 -1.20
N GLY A 140 -21.52 2.99 -1.31
CA GLY A 140 -21.97 4.11 -0.46
C GLY A 140 -21.55 5.48 -0.94
N GLY A 141 -21.24 5.65 -2.23
CA GLY A 141 -20.77 6.91 -2.80
C GLY A 141 -21.79 8.07 -2.80
N GLU A 142 -21.42 9.16 -3.46
CA GLU A 142 -22.24 10.39 -3.57
C GLU A 142 -23.65 10.15 -4.14
N SER A 143 -23.84 9.09 -4.92
CA SER A 143 -25.14 8.69 -5.48
C SER A 143 -26.15 8.21 -4.43
N GLY A 144 -25.72 8.01 -3.16
CA GLY A 144 -26.56 7.44 -2.10
C GLY A 144 -26.71 5.91 -2.21
N ALA A 145 -25.90 5.24 -3.01
CA ALA A 145 -25.85 3.80 -3.06
C ALA A 145 -25.55 3.21 -1.68
N PRO A 146 -26.15 2.05 -1.32
CA PRO A 146 -25.94 1.46 -0.01
C PRO A 146 -24.49 0.97 0.16
N LEU A 147 -23.96 1.10 1.38
CA LEU A 147 -22.69 0.49 1.77
C LEU A 147 -22.91 -1.02 1.98
N THR A 148 -22.61 -1.83 0.97
CA THR A 148 -22.87 -3.27 0.99
C THR A 148 -21.66 -4.12 1.33
N ALA A 149 -20.46 -3.54 1.33
CA ALA A 149 -19.22 -4.22 1.67
C ALA A 149 -18.49 -3.52 2.81
N HIS A 150 -19.12 -3.48 3.98
CA HIS A 150 -18.49 -2.93 5.17
C HIS A 150 -17.33 -3.82 5.64
N PRO A 151 -16.19 -3.26 6.14
CA PRO A 151 -15.04 -4.06 6.60
C PRO A 151 -15.39 -5.18 7.58
N LEU A 152 -16.31 -4.92 8.52
CA LEU A 152 -16.75 -5.94 9.49
C LEU A 152 -17.52 -7.10 8.83
N ASP A 153 -18.21 -6.86 7.70
CA ASP A 153 -18.87 -7.91 6.92
C ASP A 153 -17.90 -8.64 5.98
N LYS A 154 -16.70 -8.08 5.82
CA LYS A 154 -15.62 -8.62 5.00
C LYS A 154 -14.50 -9.27 5.83
N GLY A 155 -14.82 -9.68 7.06
CA GLY A 155 -14.00 -10.53 7.92
C GLY A 155 -13.04 -9.80 8.85
N PHE A 156 -13.13 -8.48 8.96
CA PHE A 156 -12.39 -7.74 9.99
C PHE A 156 -13.19 -7.71 11.31
N ASP A 157 -12.49 -7.91 12.43
CA ASP A 157 -13.08 -7.86 13.77
C ASP A 157 -13.28 -6.41 14.24
N SER A 158 -12.40 -5.50 13.80
CA SER A 158 -12.52 -4.08 14.10
C SER A 158 -12.20 -3.21 12.87
N TYR A 159 -12.77 -2.02 12.88
CA TYR A 159 -12.55 -1.02 11.84
C TYR A 159 -12.48 0.38 12.43
N TYR A 160 -11.53 1.20 11.95
CA TYR A 160 -11.44 2.62 12.21
C TYR A 160 -10.92 3.36 10.99
N GLY A 161 -11.68 4.30 10.43
CA GLY A 161 -11.20 5.07 9.27
C GLY A 161 -12.29 5.60 8.35
N PHE A 162 -11.95 5.77 7.08
CA PHE A 162 -12.82 6.29 6.03
C PHE A 162 -13.48 5.15 5.26
N LEU A 163 -14.80 4.97 5.43
CA LEU A 163 -15.58 3.97 4.67
C LEU A 163 -15.72 4.37 3.22
N ASP A 164 -16.06 5.64 2.99
CA ASP A 164 -16.25 6.22 1.67
C ASP A 164 -14.91 6.49 0.98
N HIS A 165 -14.87 6.32 -0.34
CA HIS A 165 -13.66 6.51 -1.13
C HIS A 165 -13.20 7.96 -1.11
N LEU A 166 -14.11 8.92 -1.30
CA LEU A 166 -13.80 10.36 -1.33
C LEU A 166 -13.40 10.89 0.04
N ALA A 167 -13.94 10.33 1.13
CA ALA A 167 -13.49 10.67 2.48
C ALA A 167 -11.99 10.40 2.65
N GLY A 168 -11.48 9.33 2.02
CA GLY A 168 -10.06 9.00 1.99
C GLY A 168 -9.17 9.99 1.23
N HIS A 169 -9.73 10.98 0.54
CA HIS A 169 -8.97 12.05 -0.13
C HIS A 169 -8.75 13.27 0.75
N THR A 170 -9.04 13.20 2.05
CA THR A 170 -8.85 14.31 2.99
C THR A 170 -7.89 13.93 4.10
N TYR A 171 -7.06 14.88 4.51
CA TYR A 171 -6.11 14.68 5.60
C TYR A 171 -6.65 15.17 6.94
N TYR A 172 -7.52 16.19 6.91
CA TYR A 172 -8.17 16.70 8.11
C TYR A 172 -9.66 16.52 7.96
N HIS A 173 -10.22 15.70 8.82
CA HIS A 173 -11.66 15.59 8.90
C HIS A 173 -12.21 16.81 9.66
N TYR A 174 -13.25 17.39 9.09
CA TYR A 174 -13.92 18.55 9.67
C TYR A 174 -15.42 18.30 9.68
N ASP A 175 -16.05 18.49 10.83
CA ASP A 175 -17.48 18.28 10.98
C ASP A 175 -18.30 19.25 10.12
N GLY A 176 -19.24 18.73 9.35
CA GLY A 176 -20.05 19.49 8.40
C GLY A 176 -19.42 19.75 7.03
N TYR A 177 -18.15 19.39 6.83
CA TYR A 177 -17.46 19.58 5.56
C TYR A 177 -17.92 18.60 4.47
N MET A 178 -18.16 17.36 4.85
CA MET A 178 -18.49 16.29 3.94
C MET A 178 -19.97 15.97 3.95
N ARG A 179 -20.58 16.02 2.75
CA ARG A 179 -21.96 15.62 2.54
C ARG A 179 -22.01 14.17 2.06
N GLY A 180 -22.90 13.39 2.60
CA GLY A 180 -23.09 11.98 2.27
C GLY A 180 -23.21 11.11 3.52
N ALA A 181 -23.95 10.02 3.42
CA ALA A 181 -24.29 9.16 4.56
C ALA A 181 -23.03 8.51 5.18
N TYR A 182 -22.05 8.17 4.34
CA TYR A 182 -20.88 7.41 4.75
C TYR A 182 -19.60 8.24 4.84
N MET A 183 -19.71 9.53 4.62
CA MET A 183 -18.58 10.47 4.77
C MET A 183 -18.16 10.58 6.23
N GLY A 184 -16.87 10.89 6.43
CA GLY A 184 -16.27 11.05 7.76
C GLY A 184 -15.51 9.83 8.25
N VAL A 185 -15.15 9.87 9.52
CA VAL A 185 -14.43 8.78 10.20
C VAL A 185 -15.42 7.92 10.94
N TRP A 186 -15.21 6.62 10.87
CA TRP A 186 -16.03 5.59 11.47
C TRP A 186 -15.22 4.73 12.43
N GLU A 187 -15.82 4.36 13.55
CA GLU A 187 -15.35 3.29 14.43
C GLU A 187 -16.40 2.17 14.43
N GLY A 188 -16.03 1.04 13.87
CA GLY A 188 -17.01 -0.01 13.61
C GLY A 188 -18.11 0.49 12.68
N ARG A 189 -19.35 0.52 13.17
CA ARG A 189 -20.54 0.96 12.43
C ARG A 189 -21.06 2.34 12.87
N GLU A 190 -20.35 2.98 13.77
CA GLU A 190 -20.71 4.29 14.31
C GLU A 190 -19.80 5.39 13.78
N LYS A 191 -20.35 6.59 13.60
CA LYS A 191 -19.53 7.77 13.26
C LYS A 191 -18.68 8.18 14.44
N ALA A 192 -17.41 8.43 14.18
CA ALA A 192 -16.39 8.81 15.16
C ALA A 192 -15.69 10.14 14.76
N ASN A 193 -16.43 11.07 14.17
CA ASN A 193 -15.90 12.31 13.64
C ASN A 193 -15.18 13.15 14.72
N GLU A 194 -15.69 13.14 15.96
CA GLU A 194 -15.09 13.84 17.09
C GLU A 194 -13.68 13.38 17.42
N THR A 195 -13.34 12.14 17.11
CA THR A 195 -11.98 11.61 17.28
C THR A 195 -11.01 12.09 16.20
N ALA A 196 -11.52 12.70 15.13
CA ALA A 196 -10.76 13.06 13.95
C ALA A 196 -10.69 14.58 13.69
N VAL A 197 -11.60 15.36 14.28
CA VAL A 197 -11.64 16.83 14.06
C VAL A 197 -10.31 17.48 14.40
N GLY A 198 -9.75 18.20 13.44
CA GLY A 198 -8.47 18.91 13.56
C GLY A 198 -7.24 18.01 13.64
N ARG A 199 -7.38 16.70 13.41
CA ARG A 199 -6.26 15.75 13.46
C ARG A 199 -5.86 15.32 12.06
N TYR A 200 -4.56 15.25 11.84
CA TYR A 200 -3.99 14.76 10.58
C TYR A 200 -4.19 13.24 10.46
N SER A 201 -4.79 12.78 9.36
CA SER A 201 -5.25 11.40 9.22
C SER A 201 -4.14 10.36 9.35
N THR A 202 -2.94 10.65 8.82
CA THR A 202 -1.80 9.73 8.94
C THR A 202 -1.39 9.53 10.40
N ASP A 203 -1.24 10.64 11.16
CA ASP A 203 -0.92 10.57 12.59
C ASP A 203 -2.03 9.87 13.37
N LEU A 204 -3.29 10.16 13.03
CA LEU A 204 -4.46 9.56 13.65
C LEU A 204 -4.49 8.04 13.47
N PHE A 205 -4.22 7.57 12.25
CA PHE A 205 -4.21 6.14 11.95
C PHE A 205 -3.03 5.41 12.59
N ILE A 206 -1.87 6.04 12.67
CA ILE A 206 -0.72 5.47 13.40
C ILE A 206 -0.97 5.40 14.90
N ALA A 207 -1.51 6.47 15.52
CA ALA A 207 -1.86 6.45 16.93
C ALA A 207 -2.90 5.37 17.24
N ARG A 208 -3.91 5.22 16.35
CA ARG A 208 -4.93 4.18 16.47
C ARG A 208 -4.33 2.78 16.31
N ALA A 209 -3.45 2.57 15.33
CA ALA A 209 -2.77 1.29 15.12
C ALA A 209 -1.97 0.87 16.36
N LYS A 210 -1.21 1.79 16.94
CA LYS A 210 -0.44 1.53 18.17
C LYS A 210 -1.35 1.12 19.33
N ARG A 211 -2.44 1.87 19.55
CA ARG A 211 -3.45 1.56 20.57
C ARG A 211 -4.07 0.16 20.37
N ASP A 212 -4.51 -0.14 19.14
CA ASP A 212 -5.23 -1.38 18.87
C ASP A 212 -4.30 -2.60 18.91
N ILE A 213 -3.03 -2.45 18.49
CA ILE A 213 -1.98 -3.47 18.66
C ILE A 213 -1.72 -3.72 20.15
N GLU A 214 -1.53 -2.67 20.96
CA GLU A 214 -1.30 -2.80 22.40
C GLU A 214 -2.48 -3.48 23.09
N ALA A 215 -3.70 -3.11 22.75
CA ALA A 215 -4.91 -3.77 23.25
C ALA A 215 -4.96 -5.25 22.85
N SER A 216 -4.63 -5.58 21.60
CA SER A 216 -4.60 -6.97 21.11
C SER A 216 -3.59 -7.81 21.89
N VAL A 217 -2.38 -7.32 22.10
CA VAL A 217 -1.32 -8.02 22.85
C VAL A 217 -1.70 -8.21 24.32
N ARG A 218 -2.30 -7.19 24.95
CA ARG A 218 -2.68 -7.23 26.36
C ARG A 218 -3.87 -8.14 26.64
N GLU A 219 -4.89 -8.07 25.79
CA GLU A 219 -6.20 -8.74 26.00
C GLU A 219 -6.23 -10.15 25.42
N HIS A 220 -5.37 -10.42 24.44
CA HIS A 220 -5.27 -11.70 23.73
C HIS A 220 -3.84 -12.19 23.61
N PRO A 221 -3.16 -12.41 24.74
CA PRO A 221 -1.76 -12.82 24.74
C PRO A 221 -1.57 -14.15 24.00
N GLY A 222 -0.65 -14.17 23.04
CA GLY A 222 -0.35 -15.34 22.23
C GLY A 222 -1.25 -15.57 21.01
N GLU A 223 -2.32 -14.79 20.84
CA GLU A 223 -3.09 -14.79 19.59
C GLU A 223 -2.44 -13.87 18.55
N PRO A 224 -2.19 -14.31 17.32
CA PRO A 224 -1.64 -13.46 16.28
C PRO A 224 -2.69 -12.45 15.78
N PHE A 225 -2.24 -11.27 15.38
CA PHE A 225 -3.10 -10.28 14.73
C PHE A 225 -2.69 -10.01 13.28
N PHE A 226 -3.66 -9.63 12.48
CA PHE A 226 -3.53 -9.07 11.14
C PHE A 226 -4.08 -7.64 11.14
N LEU A 227 -3.21 -6.67 10.88
CA LEU A 227 -3.56 -5.27 10.73
C LEU A 227 -3.44 -4.86 9.28
N TYR A 228 -4.56 -4.49 8.65
CA TYR A 228 -4.63 -3.76 7.39
C TYR A 228 -4.63 -2.26 7.68
N LEU A 229 -3.47 -1.62 7.49
CA LEU A 229 -3.25 -0.19 7.75
C LEU A 229 -3.14 0.56 6.43
N ALA A 230 -4.25 1.13 5.98
CA ALA A 230 -4.36 1.84 4.71
C ALA A 230 -4.34 3.36 4.93
N VAL A 231 -3.14 3.94 4.97
CA VAL A 231 -2.97 5.38 5.07
C VAL A 231 -3.29 6.05 3.74
N ASN A 232 -3.81 7.27 3.78
CA ASN A 232 -4.13 8.03 2.57
C ASN A 232 -3.00 8.98 2.09
N THR A 233 -1.82 8.89 2.68
CA THR A 233 -0.62 9.60 2.26
C THR A 233 -0.05 8.88 1.05
N ILE A 234 0.18 9.53 -0.04
CA ILE A 234 0.35 10.96 -0.41
C ILE A 234 -0.76 11.45 -1.36
N HIS A 235 -1.94 10.79 -1.33
CA HIS A 235 -3.04 11.14 -2.22
C HIS A 235 -3.35 12.65 -2.16
N GLY A 236 -3.50 13.29 -3.31
CA GLY A 236 -3.93 14.67 -3.39
C GLY A 236 -5.36 14.84 -2.86
N SER A 237 -5.64 15.93 -2.18
CA SER A 237 -6.99 16.25 -1.71
C SER A 237 -7.81 16.91 -2.82
N GLY A 238 -8.91 16.25 -3.20
CA GLY A 238 -9.64 16.53 -4.44
C GLY A 238 -10.56 17.75 -4.46
N ARG A 239 -10.72 18.50 -3.37
CA ARG A 239 -11.67 19.63 -3.35
C ARG A 239 -11.00 20.90 -2.84
N ASN A 240 -10.81 21.83 -3.75
CA ASN A 240 -10.38 23.19 -3.43
C ASN A 240 -11.61 24.09 -3.35
N ASP A 241 -12.48 23.86 -2.35
CA ASP A 241 -13.72 24.61 -2.14
C ASP A 241 -13.55 25.80 -1.18
N GLY A 242 -12.31 26.12 -0.83
CA GLY A 242 -11.99 27.22 0.09
C GLY A 242 -12.24 26.93 1.56
N THR A 243 -12.68 25.72 1.92
CA THR A 243 -12.83 25.33 3.32
C THR A 243 -11.50 24.97 3.97
N LEU A 244 -11.47 24.98 5.30
CA LEU A 244 -10.26 24.69 6.08
C LEU A 244 -9.64 23.32 5.79
N ALA A 245 -10.47 22.36 5.48
CA ALA A 245 -10.06 20.97 5.26
C ALA A 245 -9.27 20.78 3.97
N ASN A 246 -9.42 21.73 3.02
CA ASN A 246 -8.88 21.62 1.65
C ASN A 246 -8.08 22.83 1.21
N ALA A 247 -7.61 23.65 2.13
CA ALA A 247 -6.83 24.82 1.77
C ALA A 247 -5.59 24.48 0.93
N HIS A 248 -5.04 23.28 1.11
CA HIS A 248 -4.00 22.71 0.26
C HIS A 248 -3.90 21.19 0.47
N PRO A 249 -3.79 20.38 -0.61
CA PRO A 249 -3.84 18.93 -0.54
C PRO A 249 -2.72 18.27 0.29
N LEU A 250 -1.63 18.98 0.53
CA LEU A 250 -0.44 18.42 1.17
C LEU A 250 -0.09 19.15 2.49
N HIS A 251 -1.08 19.65 3.18
CA HIS A 251 -0.86 20.28 4.50
C HIS A 251 -0.63 19.20 5.57
N VAL A 252 0.57 19.16 6.11
CA VAL A 252 0.89 18.42 7.33
C VAL A 252 0.61 19.30 8.56
N PRO A 253 0.56 18.74 9.78
CA PRO A 253 0.46 19.51 11.02
C PRO A 253 1.50 20.63 11.10
N GLY A 254 1.16 21.74 11.76
CA GLY A 254 2.02 22.91 11.94
C GLY A 254 3.27 22.70 12.77
N ARG A 255 3.66 21.46 13.01
CA ARG A 255 4.81 21.01 13.80
C ARG A 255 5.44 19.75 13.20
N PRO A 256 6.72 19.48 13.48
CA PRO A 256 7.35 18.21 13.10
C PRO A 256 6.62 17.03 13.74
N TYR A 257 6.85 15.84 13.22
CA TYR A 257 6.41 14.60 13.86
C TYR A 257 7.06 14.51 15.26
N PRO A 258 6.31 14.15 16.33
CA PRO A 258 6.87 14.11 17.67
C PRO A 258 8.00 13.08 17.79
N SER A 259 9.11 13.47 18.41
CA SER A 259 10.28 12.58 18.63
C SER A 259 9.94 11.35 19.47
N GLU A 260 9.00 11.48 20.40
CA GLU A 260 8.51 10.38 21.24
C GLU A 260 7.37 9.59 20.56
N GLY A 261 6.98 10.01 19.36
CA GLY A 261 5.87 9.43 18.65
C GLY A 261 4.50 9.97 19.05
N VAL A 262 3.46 9.52 18.34
CA VAL A 262 2.07 9.88 18.61
C VAL A 262 1.40 8.89 19.55
N SER A 263 0.46 9.37 20.35
CA SER A 263 -0.32 8.55 21.29
C SER A 263 -1.82 8.78 21.09
N TRP A 264 -2.62 7.79 21.39
CA TRP A 264 -4.07 7.91 21.38
C TRP A 264 -4.61 8.39 22.74
N PRO A 265 -5.56 9.33 22.78
CA PRO A 265 -6.04 10.13 21.66
C PRO A 265 -5.05 11.23 21.26
N LEU A 266 -5.04 11.60 19.99
CA LEU A 266 -4.27 12.76 19.53
C LEU A 266 -4.93 14.06 19.95
N ASP A 267 -4.11 15.06 20.28
CA ASP A 267 -4.60 16.42 20.40
C ASP A 267 -4.92 17.00 19.02
N PRO A 268 -6.02 17.73 18.86
CA PRO A 268 -6.33 18.39 17.60
C PRO A 268 -5.34 19.50 17.31
N GLU A 269 -4.99 19.69 16.03
CA GLU A 269 -4.20 20.84 15.59
C GLU A 269 -5.02 22.11 15.64
N PRO A 270 -4.55 23.17 16.29
CA PRO A 270 -5.18 24.47 16.18
C PRO A 270 -5.19 24.91 14.71
N LEU A 271 -6.36 25.32 14.21
CA LEU A 271 -6.55 25.73 12.82
C LEU A 271 -6.44 24.62 11.75
N GLY A 272 -6.22 23.37 12.11
CA GLY A 272 -6.19 22.23 11.18
C GLY A 272 -5.28 22.48 9.97
N ALA A 273 -5.82 22.33 8.76
CA ALA A 273 -5.07 22.45 7.50
C ALA A 273 -4.48 23.86 7.22
N ARG A 274 -4.81 24.90 7.97
CA ARG A 274 -4.21 26.23 7.82
C ARG A 274 -2.85 26.37 8.46
N ASN A 275 -2.54 25.52 9.42
CA ASN A 275 -1.29 25.56 10.16
C ASN A 275 -0.37 24.44 9.66
N THR A 276 0.38 24.71 8.59
CA THR A 276 1.28 23.74 8.00
C THR A 276 2.72 23.99 8.38
N TRP A 277 3.44 22.89 8.60
CA TRP A 277 4.88 22.90 8.81
C TRP A 277 5.59 22.41 7.53
N ILE A 278 6.69 23.05 7.19
CA ILE A 278 7.61 22.59 6.16
C ILE A 278 8.89 22.12 6.83
N ASP A 279 9.27 20.88 6.54
CA ASP A 279 10.52 20.30 7.02
C ASP A 279 11.69 21.18 6.60
N PRO A 280 12.56 21.60 7.53
CA PRO A 280 13.71 22.44 7.23
C PRO A 280 14.60 21.92 6.10
N ARG A 281 14.66 20.61 5.88
CA ARG A 281 15.40 19.96 4.81
C ARG A 281 14.91 20.34 3.40
N TYR A 282 13.67 20.83 3.29
CA TYR A 282 13.02 21.12 1.99
C TYR A 282 12.70 22.60 1.78
N ARG A 283 13.02 23.48 2.73
CA ARG A 283 12.66 24.92 2.64
C ARG A 283 13.32 25.66 1.47
N ASP A 284 14.47 25.19 1.02
CA ASP A 284 15.21 25.79 -0.09
C ASP A 284 14.75 25.32 -1.47
N LEU A 285 13.78 24.39 -1.55
CA LEU A 285 13.19 23.99 -2.80
C LEU A 285 12.40 25.15 -3.41
N SER A 286 12.52 25.35 -4.70
CA SER A 286 11.90 26.48 -5.42
C SER A 286 10.38 26.39 -5.55
N ASN A 287 9.80 25.22 -5.30
CA ASN A 287 8.35 24.96 -5.44
C ASN A 287 7.75 24.56 -4.09
N GLU A 288 6.85 25.39 -3.56
CA GLU A 288 6.21 25.15 -2.27
C GLU A 288 5.38 23.86 -2.23
N ASN A 289 4.73 23.48 -3.33
CA ASN A 289 3.99 22.22 -3.39
C ASN A 289 4.96 21.04 -3.23
N MET A 290 6.17 21.13 -3.77
CA MET A 290 7.19 20.10 -3.62
C MET A 290 7.81 20.10 -2.23
N GLN A 291 7.95 21.25 -1.59
CA GLN A 291 8.32 21.30 -0.16
C GLN A 291 7.30 20.53 0.69
N ARG A 292 6.01 20.73 0.43
CA ARG A 292 4.90 20.06 1.14
C ARG A 292 4.85 18.58 0.83
N TYR A 293 5.01 18.20 -0.43
CA TYR A 293 5.04 16.82 -0.89
C TYR A 293 6.15 16.02 -0.18
N ALA A 294 7.38 16.52 -0.22
CA ALA A 294 8.50 15.88 0.45
C ALA A 294 8.32 15.84 1.98
N THR A 295 7.77 16.92 2.57
CA THR A 295 7.47 16.96 4.02
C THR A 295 6.43 15.91 4.41
N ALA A 296 5.38 15.72 3.62
CA ALA A 296 4.33 14.73 3.91
C ALA A 296 4.87 13.30 3.84
N ILE A 297 5.72 12.99 2.86
CA ILE A 297 6.36 11.68 2.74
C ILE A 297 7.35 11.44 3.89
N SER A 298 8.16 12.43 4.24
CA SER A 298 9.08 12.29 5.40
C SER A 298 8.31 12.16 6.72
N ARG A 299 7.15 12.82 6.86
CA ARG A 299 6.28 12.62 8.02
C ARG A 299 5.68 11.20 8.07
N LEU A 300 5.30 10.64 6.93
CA LEU A 300 4.88 9.24 6.83
C LEU A 300 6.01 8.29 7.26
N ASP A 301 7.24 8.56 6.80
CA ASP A 301 8.43 7.80 7.19
C ASP A 301 8.65 7.82 8.70
N ASP A 302 8.58 9.00 9.33
CA ASP A 302 8.70 9.17 10.78
C ASP A 302 7.59 8.43 11.54
N ALA A 303 6.35 8.48 11.03
CA ALA A 303 5.19 7.81 11.60
C ALA A 303 5.31 6.28 11.54
N ILE A 304 5.82 5.73 10.44
CA ILE A 304 6.10 4.29 10.32
C ILE A 304 7.26 3.90 11.24
N GLY A 305 8.31 4.72 11.33
CA GLY A 305 9.39 4.53 12.30
C GLY A 305 8.90 4.48 13.75
N ASP A 306 7.91 5.32 14.09
CA ASP A 306 7.27 5.31 15.42
C ASP A 306 6.47 4.00 15.65
N LEU A 307 5.71 3.55 14.67
CA LEU A 307 5.00 2.27 14.76
C LEU A 307 5.97 1.10 14.98
N MET A 308 7.12 1.09 14.30
CA MET A 308 8.12 0.05 14.46
C MET A 308 8.73 0.06 15.87
N ARG A 309 9.10 1.24 16.39
CA ARG A 309 9.57 1.38 17.78
C ARG A 309 8.52 0.90 18.78
N HIS A 310 7.24 1.10 18.48
CA HIS A 310 6.16 0.59 19.34
C HIS A 310 6.10 -0.94 19.37
N LEU A 311 6.25 -1.62 18.21
CA LEU A 311 6.35 -3.08 18.14
C LEU A 311 7.56 -3.61 18.94
N GLU A 312 8.69 -2.93 18.85
CA GLU A 312 9.91 -3.24 19.62
C GLU A 312 9.65 -3.08 21.13
N LYS A 313 9.03 -1.97 21.55
CA LYS A 313 8.68 -1.69 22.95
C LYS A 313 7.72 -2.73 23.54
N LEU A 314 6.81 -3.26 22.75
CA LEU A 314 5.90 -4.34 23.15
C LEU A 314 6.58 -5.72 23.16
N GLY A 315 7.82 -5.84 22.68
CA GLY A 315 8.55 -7.10 22.60
C GLY A 315 8.00 -8.08 21.56
N ILE A 316 7.25 -7.60 20.57
CA ILE A 316 6.62 -8.43 19.53
C ILE A 316 7.25 -8.27 18.15
N ALA A 317 8.21 -7.36 18.00
CA ALA A 317 8.86 -7.09 16.72
C ALA A 317 9.45 -8.35 16.08
N ASP A 318 10.05 -9.23 16.87
CA ASP A 318 10.68 -10.47 16.39
C ASP A 318 9.69 -11.52 15.87
N ASN A 319 8.42 -11.42 16.26
CA ASN A 319 7.33 -12.25 15.76
C ASN A 319 6.33 -11.46 14.94
N THR A 320 6.79 -10.45 14.19
CA THR A 320 5.93 -9.62 13.36
C THR A 320 6.51 -9.48 11.95
N ILE A 321 5.68 -9.72 10.96
CA ILE A 321 5.95 -9.43 9.54
C ILE A 321 5.31 -8.06 9.23
N VAL A 322 6.09 -7.16 8.64
CA VAL A 322 5.60 -5.87 8.17
C VAL A 322 5.74 -5.80 6.66
N VAL A 323 4.64 -5.65 5.97
CA VAL A 323 4.60 -5.37 4.53
C VAL A 323 4.35 -3.89 4.33
N PHE A 324 5.16 -3.26 3.49
CA PHE A 324 4.95 -1.90 3.02
C PHE A 324 4.79 -1.91 1.51
N THR A 325 3.74 -1.26 1.00
CA THR A 325 3.47 -1.14 -0.44
C THR A 325 2.57 0.07 -0.73
N SER A 326 2.34 0.37 -2.02
CA SER A 326 1.39 1.38 -2.49
C SER A 326 0.27 0.73 -3.30
N ASP A 327 -0.85 1.40 -3.42
CA ASP A 327 -2.00 0.90 -4.18
C ASP A 327 -1.86 1.12 -5.68
N ASN A 328 -1.14 2.16 -6.12
CA ASN A 328 -0.78 2.43 -7.51
C ASN A 328 0.44 3.36 -7.60
N GLY A 329 0.89 3.63 -8.81
CA GLY A 329 1.97 4.59 -9.06
C GLY A 329 1.61 6.03 -8.71
N PRO A 330 2.56 6.97 -8.82
CA PRO A 330 2.40 8.34 -8.36
C PRO A 330 1.36 9.11 -9.20
N ALA A 331 0.73 10.11 -8.60
CA ALA A 331 -0.24 10.98 -9.26
C ALA A 331 0.31 12.40 -9.41
N ASP A 332 0.07 13.02 -10.55
CA ASP A 332 0.37 14.44 -10.84
C ASP A 332 -0.83 15.36 -10.55
N GLU A 333 -1.65 14.96 -9.60
CA GLU A 333 -2.88 15.64 -9.24
C GLU A 333 -2.62 16.69 -8.15
N TYR A 334 -3.46 17.73 -8.12
CA TYR A 334 -3.51 18.73 -7.03
C TYR A 334 -2.20 19.45 -6.74
N GLY A 335 -1.39 19.70 -7.76
CA GLY A 335 -0.14 20.45 -7.67
C GLY A 335 1.08 19.61 -7.33
N ALA A 336 0.97 18.29 -7.29
CA ALA A 336 2.14 17.42 -7.33
C ALA A 336 2.82 17.50 -8.71
N ASP A 337 4.14 17.61 -8.71
CA ASP A 337 4.97 17.49 -9.93
C ASP A 337 5.82 16.22 -9.78
N THR A 338 5.34 15.13 -10.35
CA THR A 338 5.99 13.83 -10.26
C THR A 338 7.38 13.79 -10.88
N ARG A 339 7.71 14.72 -11.79
CA ARG A 339 9.05 14.83 -12.40
C ARG A 339 10.05 15.49 -11.47
N PHE A 340 9.60 16.39 -10.59
CA PHE A 340 10.48 17.15 -9.70
C PHE A 340 11.38 16.23 -8.86
N PHE A 341 10.79 15.17 -8.28
CA PHE A 341 11.52 14.15 -7.52
C PHE A 341 11.76 12.86 -8.30
N GLY A 342 11.23 12.74 -9.53
CA GLY A 342 11.24 11.48 -10.27
C GLY A 342 10.41 10.41 -9.58
N SER A 343 9.16 10.74 -9.21
CA SER A 343 8.30 9.89 -8.39
C SER A 343 7.97 8.54 -9.05
N ALA A 344 8.02 8.44 -10.38
CA ALA A 344 7.94 7.17 -11.10
C ALA A 344 9.26 6.37 -11.10
N GLY A 345 10.36 6.92 -10.56
CA GLY A 345 11.69 6.33 -10.62
C GLY A 345 12.26 6.34 -12.05
N PRO A 346 12.84 5.21 -12.52
CA PRO A 346 13.38 5.10 -13.87
C PRO A 346 12.31 4.72 -14.90
N PHE A 347 11.02 4.79 -14.55
CA PHE A 347 9.93 4.28 -15.37
C PHE A 347 9.10 5.41 -15.97
N ASP A 348 8.43 5.13 -17.08
CA ASP A 348 7.41 5.99 -17.66
C ASP A 348 6.01 5.56 -17.17
N GLY A 349 5.09 6.51 -17.12
CA GLY A 349 3.73 6.31 -16.68
C GLY A 349 3.49 6.72 -15.22
N LEU A 350 2.24 7.03 -14.93
CA LEU A 350 1.74 7.48 -13.65
C LEU A 350 0.46 6.73 -13.29
N LYS A 351 -0.17 7.11 -12.19
CA LYS A 351 -1.56 6.73 -11.87
C LYS A 351 -2.43 6.80 -13.14
N ARG A 352 -3.24 5.78 -13.37
CA ARG A 352 -4.07 5.56 -14.58
C ARG A 352 -3.33 5.10 -15.83
N ASP A 353 -2.06 4.76 -15.73
CA ASP A 353 -1.29 4.18 -16.82
C ASP A 353 -0.86 2.75 -16.53
N VAL A 354 -0.97 1.87 -17.53
CA VAL A 354 -0.49 0.49 -17.42
C VAL A 354 1.01 0.33 -17.76
N TYR A 355 1.71 1.44 -17.96
CA TYR A 355 3.17 1.48 -18.05
C TYR A 355 3.80 1.21 -16.68
N GLU A 356 5.10 0.89 -16.67
CA GLU A 356 5.81 0.50 -15.45
C GLU A 356 5.65 1.51 -14.30
N GLY A 357 5.71 2.83 -14.59
CA GLY A 357 5.59 3.87 -13.56
C GLY A 357 4.21 3.97 -12.91
N GLY A 358 3.15 3.57 -13.62
CA GLY A 358 1.79 3.52 -13.07
C GLY A 358 1.49 2.23 -12.31
N MET A 359 2.22 1.16 -12.63
CA MET A 359 1.95 -0.19 -12.14
C MET A 359 2.95 -0.68 -11.10
N ARG A 360 4.23 -0.33 -11.23
CA ARG A 360 5.28 -0.78 -10.31
C ARG A 360 5.30 0.11 -9.07
N VAL A 361 5.19 -0.50 -7.90
CA VAL A 361 5.08 0.20 -6.61
C VAL A 361 6.21 -0.19 -5.65
N PRO A 362 6.65 0.73 -4.77
CA PRO A 362 7.70 0.45 -3.81
C PRO A 362 7.19 -0.57 -2.80
N THR A 363 7.88 -1.71 -2.70
CA THR A 363 7.42 -2.81 -1.85
C THR A 363 8.58 -3.49 -1.14
N PHE A 364 8.44 -3.71 0.15
CA PHE A 364 9.32 -4.57 0.93
C PHE A 364 8.53 -5.38 1.97
N VAL A 365 9.14 -6.47 2.42
CA VAL A 365 8.63 -7.30 3.52
C VAL A 365 9.70 -7.40 4.60
N TRP A 366 9.46 -6.77 5.74
CA TRP A 366 10.34 -6.84 6.91
C TRP A 366 9.92 -7.98 7.84
N GLY A 367 10.87 -8.57 8.53
CA GLY A 367 10.64 -9.67 9.49
C GLY A 367 10.81 -11.07 8.91
N LEU A 368 10.81 -11.25 7.57
CA LEU A 368 11.00 -12.57 6.94
C LEU A 368 12.40 -13.15 7.13
N ARG A 369 13.42 -12.31 7.16
CA ARG A 369 14.84 -12.73 7.26
C ARG A 369 15.26 -13.16 8.66
N ARG A 370 14.40 -13.00 9.64
CA ARG A 370 14.65 -13.41 11.03
C ARG A 370 14.37 -14.91 11.19
N GLY A 371 15.20 -15.75 10.59
CA GLY A 371 15.08 -17.22 10.71
C GLY A 371 14.70 -17.96 9.44
N ALA A 372 14.70 -17.30 8.31
CA ALA A 372 14.56 -17.91 6.99
C ALA A 372 15.67 -17.45 6.05
N ASP A 373 16.01 -18.26 5.06
CA ASP A 373 16.94 -17.94 3.97
C ASP A 373 16.31 -16.95 2.95
N ALA A 374 15.42 -16.07 3.41
CA ALA A 374 14.77 -15.11 2.52
C ALA A 374 15.80 -14.15 1.91
N PRO A 375 15.75 -13.92 0.59
CA PRO A 375 16.71 -13.05 -0.11
C PRO A 375 16.58 -11.61 0.35
N ALA A 376 17.64 -10.82 0.25
CA ALA A 376 17.58 -9.38 0.48
C ALA A 376 16.74 -8.66 -0.59
N GLU A 377 16.73 -9.23 -1.82
CA GLU A 377 15.92 -8.74 -2.93
C GLU A 377 15.30 -9.93 -3.69
N ASP A 378 14.01 -9.82 -3.98
CA ASP A 378 13.29 -10.69 -4.92
C ASP A 378 12.90 -9.84 -6.14
N ALA A 379 13.67 -9.99 -7.22
CA ALA A 379 13.44 -9.28 -8.48
C ALA A 379 12.41 -9.98 -9.39
N SER A 380 11.87 -11.13 -8.98
CA SER A 380 10.85 -11.83 -9.75
C SER A 380 9.54 -11.04 -9.77
N PRO A 381 8.83 -10.99 -10.91
CA PRO A 381 7.54 -10.33 -10.96
C PRO A 381 6.57 -10.86 -9.91
N SER A 382 5.87 -9.96 -9.24
CA SER A 382 4.78 -10.23 -8.30
C SER A 382 3.71 -9.13 -8.40
N ILE A 383 2.51 -9.41 -7.92
CA ILE A 383 1.36 -8.52 -8.04
C ILE A 383 0.54 -8.53 -6.75
N SER A 384 -0.18 -7.44 -6.48
CA SER A 384 -0.93 -7.28 -5.22
C SER A 384 -1.98 -8.37 -4.95
N THR A 385 -2.45 -9.12 -5.94
CA THR A 385 -3.31 -10.30 -5.73
C THR A 385 -2.59 -11.45 -5.03
N ASP A 386 -1.25 -11.50 -5.09
CA ASP A 386 -0.43 -12.53 -4.47
C ASP A 386 -0.46 -12.47 -2.93
N TRP A 387 -0.80 -11.31 -2.36
CA TRP A 387 -0.90 -11.16 -0.90
C TRP A 387 -1.94 -12.09 -0.30
N MET A 388 -3.08 -12.30 -0.98
CA MET A 388 -4.11 -13.24 -0.53
C MET A 388 -3.57 -14.67 -0.37
N ALA A 389 -2.91 -15.18 -1.39
CA ALA A 389 -2.33 -16.52 -1.37
C ALA A 389 -1.15 -16.63 -0.38
N THR A 390 -0.32 -15.58 -0.30
CA THR A 390 0.84 -15.52 0.61
C THR A 390 0.40 -15.54 2.07
N PHE A 391 -0.59 -14.71 2.43
CA PHE A 391 -1.07 -14.66 3.81
C PHE A 391 -1.87 -15.90 4.19
N ALA A 392 -2.64 -16.49 3.26
CA ALA A 392 -3.27 -17.79 3.49
C ALA A 392 -2.23 -18.88 3.82
N ASP A 393 -1.11 -18.91 3.08
CA ASP A 393 0.00 -19.85 3.29
C ASP A 393 0.69 -19.60 4.63
N ILE A 394 0.98 -18.33 5.00
CA ILE A 394 1.51 -17.96 6.33
C ILE A 394 0.54 -18.37 7.44
N ALA A 395 -0.75 -18.16 7.24
CA ALA A 395 -1.79 -18.52 8.19
C ALA A 395 -2.06 -20.03 8.27
N GLY A 396 -1.51 -20.82 7.35
CA GLY A 396 -1.72 -22.26 7.28
C GLY A 396 -3.15 -22.66 6.90
N VAL A 397 -3.80 -21.88 6.05
CA VAL A 397 -5.15 -22.14 5.53
C VAL A 397 -5.15 -22.14 4.00
N PRO A 398 -6.06 -22.87 3.35
CA PRO A 398 -6.15 -22.85 1.89
C PRO A 398 -6.53 -21.44 1.40
N LYS A 399 -5.91 -21.00 0.30
CA LYS A 399 -6.35 -19.79 -0.41
C LYS A 399 -7.76 -20.00 -0.97
N PRO A 400 -8.57 -18.95 -1.10
CA PRO A 400 -9.88 -19.05 -1.73
C PRO A 400 -9.78 -19.60 -3.16
N PRO A 401 -10.71 -20.47 -3.61
CA PRO A 401 -10.67 -21.04 -4.97
C PRO A 401 -10.69 -20.00 -6.09
N GLN A 402 -11.29 -18.83 -5.82
CA GLN A 402 -11.36 -17.72 -6.77
C GLN A 402 -10.08 -16.86 -6.80
N CYS A 403 -9.12 -17.08 -5.89
CA CYS A 403 -7.89 -16.31 -5.82
C CYS A 403 -6.99 -16.60 -7.03
N ASP A 404 -6.67 -15.55 -7.78
CA ASP A 404 -5.76 -15.61 -8.93
C ASP A 404 -4.29 -15.52 -8.52
N GLY A 405 -4.03 -14.99 -7.33
CA GLY A 405 -2.68 -14.81 -6.80
C GLY A 405 -2.01 -16.13 -6.42
N VAL A 406 -0.69 -16.10 -6.39
CA VAL A 406 0.16 -17.22 -5.95
C VAL A 406 0.90 -16.84 -4.67
N SER A 407 1.25 -17.83 -3.85
CA SER A 407 2.03 -17.57 -2.64
C SER A 407 3.48 -17.20 -3.00
N LEU A 408 3.96 -16.09 -2.42
CA LEU A 408 5.36 -15.68 -2.53
C LEU A 408 6.26 -16.41 -1.52
N LEU A 409 5.66 -17.02 -0.50
CA LEU A 409 6.38 -17.69 0.57
C LEU A 409 7.32 -18.82 0.10
N PRO A 410 6.97 -19.68 -0.89
CA PRO A 410 7.88 -20.67 -1.44
C PRO A 410 9.16 -20.04 -2.03
N ARG A 411 9.06 -18.94 -2.78
CA ARG A 411 10.22 -18.22 -3.31
C ARG A 411 11.14 -17.70 -2.21
N TRP A 412 10.54 -17.10 -1.18
CA TRP A 412 11.29 -16.56 -0.04
C TRP A 412 11.96 -17.66 0.80
N LYS A 413 11.52 -18.92 0.67
CA LYS A 413 12.15 -20.12 1.23
C LYS A 413 13.11 -20.81 0.26
N GLY A 414 13.50 -20.16 -0.83
CA GLY A 414 14.45 -20.66 -1.80
C GLY A 414 13.97 -21.85 -2.65
N ARG A 415 12.65 -22.10 -2.75
CA ARG A 415 12.11 -23.20 -3.55
C ARG A 415 12.15 -22.86 -5.02
N ALA A 416 12.85 -23.69 -5.80
CA ALA A 416 12.99 -23.51 -7.25
C ALA A 416 11.70 -23.79 -8.04
N ASP A 417 10.75 -24.54 -7.46
CA ASP A 417 9.46 -24.91 -8.05
C ASP A 417 8.33 -23.95 -7.70
N ALA A 418 8.66 -22.74 -7.21
CA ALA A 418 7.68 -21.73 -6.89
C ALA A 418 6.91 -21.30 -8.15
N GLU A 419 5.58 -21.26 -8.03
CA GLU A 419 4.70 -20.83 -9.12
C GLU A 419 4.95 -19.36 -9.48
N PRO A 420 5.08 -19.00 -10.78
CA PRO A 420 5.23 -17.61 -11.18
C PRO A 420 3.94 -16.82 -10.99
N SER A 421 4.07 -15.56 -10.59
CA SER A 421 2.92 -14.64 -10.47
C SER A 421 2.38 -14.27 -11.84
N ARG A 422 1.07 -14.15 -11.91
CA ARG A 422 0.35 -13.69 -13.10
C ARG A 422 0.16 -12.18 -13.04
N VAL A 423 1.08 -11.44 -13.65
CA VAL A 423 1.02 -9.98 -13.70
C VAL A 423 0.24 -9.53 -14.94
N GLU A 424 -0.98 -9.09 -14.72
CA GLU A 424 -1.82 -8.49 -15.76
C GLU A 424 -2.74 -7.42 -15.16
N SER A 425 -3.05 -6.40 -15.95
CA SER A 425 -3.94 -5.32 -15.55
C SER A 425 -4.64 -4.70 -16.77
N ALA A 426 -5.71 -3.96 -16.50
CA ALA A 426 -6.38 -3.15 -17.48
C ALA A 426 -6.94 -1.89 -16.83
N TYR A 427 -7.11 -0.85 -17.62
CA TYR A 427 -7.69 0.40 -17.19
C TYR A 427 -8.57 1.00 -18.29
N ARG A 428 -9.72 1.56 -17.89
CA ARG A 428 -10.60 2.37 -18.74
C ARG A 428 -10.74 3.75 -18.13
N GLY A 429 -10.03 4.74 -18.67
CA GLY A 429 -10.07 6.10 -18.19
C GLY A 429 -11.40 6.80 -18.40
N TYR A 430 -11.63 7.87 -17.64
CA TYR A 430 -12.81 8.73 -17.77
C TYR A 430 -12.86 9.48 -19.08
N ALA A 431 -11.71 9.78 -19.65
CA ALA A 431 -11.65 10.57 -20.87
C ALA A 431 -10.77 9.85 -21.88
N SER A 432 -11.40 9.40 -22.94
CA SER A 432 -10.72 9.03 -24.17
C SER A 432 -9.77 10.14 -24.68
N ASP A 433 -9.87 11.34 -24.17
CA ASP A 433 -9.30 12.58 -24.71
C ASP A 433 -8.25 13.22 -23.82
N GLN A 434 -7.92 12.64 -22.64
CA GLN A 434 -6.81 13.17 -21.86
C GLN A 434 -5.49 12.87 -22.58
N PRO A 435 -4.71 13.92 -22.92
CA PRO A 435 -3.41 13.73 -23.54
C PRO A 435 -2.50 12.92 -22.60
N ASP A 436 -1.43 12.39 -23.15
CA ASP A 436 -0.39 11.75 -22.39
C ASP A 436 0.18 12.70 -21.33
N PHE A 437 0.85 12.12 -20.38
CA PHE A 437 1.59 12.90 -19.41
C PHE A 437 2.88 13.42 -20.01
N VAL A 438 3.23 14.64 -19.60
CA VAL A 438 4.48 15.29 -20.01
C VAL A 438 5.76 14.55 -19.61
N GLU A 439 5.65 13.59 -18.68
CA GLU A 439 6.75 12.71 -18.27
C GLU A 439 7.05 11.59 -19.24
N PHE A 440 6.16 11.28 -20.18
CA PHE A 440 6.47 10.32 -21.22
C PHE A 440 7.58 10.83 -22.13
N SER A 441 8.58 9.99 -22.32
CA SER A 441 9.69 10.31 -23.22
C SER A 441 9.27 10.14 -24.70
N GLY A 442 9.84 10.99 -25.56
CA GLY A 442 9.93 10.81 -26.99
C GLY A 442 8.63 10.50 -27.73
N ARG A 443 8.51 9.29 -28.25
CA ARG A 443 7.42 8.84 -29.15
C ARG A 443 6.05 8.67 -28.46
N LYS A 444 6.03 8.59 -27.14
CA LYS A 444 4.79 8.40 -26.36
C LYS A 444 4.09 9.71 -26.04
N ARG A 445 4.79 10.82 -26.18
CA ARG A 445 4.22 12.15 -25.92
C ARG A 445 3.11 12.43 -26.93
N GLY A 446 1.90 12.73 -26.44
CA GLY A 446 0.71 12.97 -27.25
C GLY A 446 -0.14 11.73 -27.53
N LEU A 447 0.20 10.55 -26.99
CA LEU A 447 -0.68 9.40 -27.01
C LEU A 447 -1.90 9.65 -26.11
N VAL A 448 -3.08 9.28 -26.61
CA VAL A 448 -4.31 9.30 -25.81
C VAL A 448 -4.33 8.07 -24.90
N ARG A 449 -4.63 8.26 -23.62
CA ARG A 449 -4.69 7.14 -22.65
C ARG A 449 -5.69 6.07 -23.07
N GLY A 450 -6.94 6.41 -23.27
CA GLY A 450 -7.99 5.48 -23.68
C GLY A 450 -8.08 4.21 -22.83
N GLU A 451 -8.58 3.14 -23.43
CA GLU A 451 -8.48 1.81 -22.84
C GLU A 451 -7.04 1.30 -22.91
N GLN A 452 -6.59 0.73 -21.80
CA GLN A 452 -5.24 0.22 -21.67
C GLN A 452 -5.26 -1.20 -21.10
N GLU A 453 -4.32 -2.01 -21.54
CA GLU A 453 -4.13 -3.37 -21.03
C GLU A 453 -2.65 -3.70 -21.00
N MET A 454 -2.24 -4.47 -19.99
CA MET A 454 -0.87 -4.98 -19.90
C MET A 454 -0.85 -6.41 -19.37
N ARG A 455 0.21 -7.13 -19.74
CA ARG A 455 0.64 -8.37 -19.10
C ARG A 455 2.16 -8.44 -19.09
N ARG A 456 2.72 -9.06 -18.07
CA ARG A 456 4.15 -9.29 -17.96
C ARG A 456 4.48 -10.79 -17.91
N GLU A 457 5.44 -11.21 -18.70
CA GLU A 457 6.00 -12.56 -18.74
C GLU A 457 7.54 -12.44 -18.67
N GLY A 458 8.12 -12.83 -17.54
CA GLY A 458 9.56 -12.63 -17.31
C GLY A 458 9.94 -11.15 -17.36
N ASN A 459 10.85 -10.80 -18.29
CA ASN A 459 11.28 -9.41 -18.51
C ASN A 459 10.42 -8.67 -19.53
N ILE A 460 9.51 -9.36 -20.22
CA ILE A 460 8.73 -8.78 -21.31
C ILE A 460 7.38 -8.31 -20.80
N VAL A 461 7.11 -7.04 -20.97
CA VAL A 461 5.78 -6.44 -20.86
C VAL A 461 5.17 -6.31 -22.24
N THR A 462 3.98 -6.86 -22.39
CA THR A 462 3.14 -6.67 -23.57
C THR A 462 1.98 -5.79 -23.16
N LEU A 463 1.83 -4.64 -23.80
CA LEU A 463 0.77 -3.69 -23.47
C LEU A 463 0.14 -3.06 -24.72
N ARG A 464 -1.08 -2.56 -24.56
CA ARG A 464 -1.69 -1.60 -25.47
C ARG A 464 -2.26 -0.43 -24.68
N ALA A 465 -2.17 0.77 -25.24
CA ALA A 465 -2.74 1.99 -24.71
C ALA A 465 -3.25 2.85 -25.88
N GLY A 466 -4.33 3.59 -25.66
CA GLY A 466 -4.97 4.41 -26.68
C GLY A 466 -6.27 3.85 -27.23
N GLY A 467 -6.83 2.81 -26.63
CA GLY A 467 -8.12 2.22 -26.99
C GLY A 467 -8.04 0.74 -27.40
N ALA A 468 -9.22 0.15 -27.63
CA ALA A 468 -9.35 -1.28 -27.94
C ALA A 468 -8.67 -1.67 -29.27
N ASP A 469 -8.58 -0.75 -30.21
CA ASP A 469 -7.98 -0.97 -31.54
C ASP A 469 -6.50 -0.57 -31.60
N ALA A 470 -5.93 -0.06 -30.48
CA ALA A 470 -4.53 0.30 -30.43
C ALA A 470 -3.62 -0.94 -30.60
N PRO A 471 -2.47 -0.81 -31.27
CA PRO A 471 -1.57 -1.94 -31.49
C PRO A 471 -0.95 -2.42 -30.16
N TRP A 472 -0.78 -3.72 -30.04
CA TRP A 472 0.00 -4.31 -28.97
C TRP A 472 1.49 -4.04 -29.19
N ARG A 473 2.16 -3.58 -28.14
CA ARG A 473 3.59 -3.29 -28.08
C ARG A 473 4.26 -4.18 -27.08
N ARG A 474 5.55 -4.44 -27.28
CA ARG A 474 6.34 -5.33 -26.42
C ARG A 474 7.63 -4.64 -26.02
N TYR A 475 7.95 -4.71 -24.74
CA TYR A 475 9.13 -4.05 -24.15
C TYR A 475 9.87 -5.01 -23.23
N ASP A 476 11.20 -5.02 -23.29
CA ASP A 476 12.01 -5.62 -22.25
C ASP A 476 12.23 -4.57 -21.15
N VAL A 477 11.45 -4.65 -20.08
CA VAL A 477 11.42 -3.62 -19.02
C VAL A 477 12.63 -3.67 -18.07
N VAL A 478 13.52 -4.63 -18.23
CA VAL A 478 14.81 -4.67 -17.54
C VAL A 478 15.88 -3.93 -18.34
N ALA A 479 15.94 -4.15 -19.66
CA ALA A 479 16.87 -3.50 -20.57
C ALA A 479 16.39 -2.10 -20.98
N ASP A 480 15.10 -1.85 -20.95
CA ASP A 480 14.45 -0.59 -21.37
C ASP A 480 13.34 -0.22 -20.38
N PRO A 481 13.68 0.28 -19.19
CA PRO A 481 12.72 0.63 -18.14
C PRO A 481 11.77 1.77 -18.53
N HIS A 482 12.16 2.63 -19.46
CA HIS A 482 11.30 3.67 -20.03
C HIS A 482 10.30 3.14 -21.08
N GLN A 483 10.47 1.90 -21.55
CA GLN A 483 9.61 1.30 -22.58
C GLN A 483 9.58 2.12 -23.88
N ASP A 484 10.76 2.55 -24.34
CA ASP A 484 10.96 3.38 -25.55
C ASP A 484 11.09 2.55 -26.81
N ARG A 485 11.62 1.33 -26.71
CA ARG A 485 11.90 0.44 -27.85
C ARG A 485 10.89 -0.69 -27.97
N ASP A 486 9.94 -0.54 -28.87
CA ASP A 486 9.01 -1.63 -29.17
C ASP A 486 9.74 -2.77 -29.90
N LEU A 487 9.77 -3.93 -29.28
CA LEU A 487 10.43 -5.12 -29.85
C LEU A 487 9.75 -5.61 -31.13
N ASN A 488 8.49 -5.27 -31.37
CA ASN A 488 7.79 -5.61 -32.62
C ASN A 488 8.32 -4.76 -33.78
N GLU A 489 8.61 -3.46 -33.55
CA GLU A 489 9.20 -2.57 -34.57
C GLU A 489 10.64 -2.99 -34.89
N ALA A 490 11.45 -3.28 -33.87
CA ALA A 490 12.83 -3.71 -34.04
C ALA A 490 12.98 -5.00 -34.87
N GLN A 491 12.00 -5.93 -34.75
CA GLN A 491 11.96 -7.13 -35.59
C GLN A 491 11.55 -6.86 -37.03
N ALA A 492 10.75 -5.84 -37.28
CA ALA A 492 10.35 -5.46 -38.63
C ALA A 492 11.48 -4.76 -39.41
N GLU A 493 12.31 -3.95 -38.74
CA GLU A 493 13.47 -3.27 -39.34
C GLU A 493 14.64 -4.23 -39.62
N SER A 494 14.67 -5.41 -39.00
CA SER A 494 15.73 -6.42 -39.20
C SER A 494 15.41 -7.46 -40.29
N ARG A 495 14.24 -7.39 -40.90
CA ARG A 495 13.79 -8.23 -42.04
C ARG A 495 13.81 -7.46 -43.33
#